data_2eb0d9a991ecf4de74a30cd81f12edbd
#
_entry.id   2eb0d9a991ecf4de74a30cd81f12edbd
#
_cell.length_a   1.000
_cell.length_b   1.000
_cell.length_c   1.000
_cell.angle_alpha   90.00
_cell.angle_beta   90.00
_cell.angle_gamma   90.00
#
_symmetry.space_group_name_H-M   'P 1'
#
loop_
_entity.id
_entity.type
_entity.pdbx_description
1 polymer ?
#
loop_
_entity_poly.entity_id
_entity_poly.type
_entity_poly.pdbx_seq_one_letter_code
_entity_poly.pdbx_strand_id
1 'polypeptide(L)'
;IMVKMSEAAPQFAQTFADAIARYFSPDMICVVLGEVEIAAAFSELPFDHLLYTGSTAVGKKVMAAAAPNLTPVTLELGGKSPVLIFDDADLDIAIPTAADAIFGNAGQVCVAGSRIYAQSGIVDDVIAGLTKIAESHTVGAGLDPQSTLGPLISSGHRNSVHEKVVQAVGGGAQVITGGHVVDGKGYFYAPTVLTKTQQNLPVVQEEIFGPVVVITSFETDKDALNFANDSKYGL
;
A
#
# COMPACT_ATOMS: atom_id res chain seq x y z
N ILE A 1 15.17 -23.59 -5.52
CA ILE A 1 14.49 -22.37 -5.06
C ILE A 1 13.71 -22.70 -3.79
N MET A 2 13.82 -21.86 -2.75
CA MET A 2 12.97 -21.95 -1.57
C MET A 2 12.04 -20.72 -1.51
N VAL A 3 10.76 -20.92 -1.24
CA VAL A 3 9.77 -19.85 -1.16
C VAL A 3 9.13 -19.86 0.23
N LYS A 4 9.35 -18.80 1.02
CA LYS A 4 8.63 -18.58 2.29
C LYS A 4 7.37 -17.79 2.00
N MET A 5 6.21 -18.42 2.18
CA MET A 5 4.91 -17.78 1.99
C MET A 5 4.52 -16.91 3.18
N SER A 6 3.71 -15.88 2.91
CA SER A 6 3.17 -15.02 3.98
C SER A 6 2.19 -15.79 4.87
N GLU A 7 2.32 -15.62 6.17
CA GLU A 7 1.38 -16.12 7.18
C GLU A 7 0.02 -15.41 7.15
N ALA A 8 -0.06 -14.24 6.53
CA ALA A 8 -1.30 -13.48 6.43
C ALA A 8 -2.32 -14.09 5.44
N ALA A 9 -1.88 -15.03 4.56
CA ALA A 9 -2.74 -15.73 3.60
C ALA A 9 -2.56 -17.25 3.69
N PRO A 10 -2.89 -17.90 4.82
CA PRO A 10 -2.51 -19.29 5.09
C PRO A 10 -3.15 -20.30 4.13
N GLN A 11 -4.40 -20.08 3.72
CA GLN A 11 -5.08 -20.99 2.78
C GLN A 11 -4.45 -20.92 1.39
N PHE A 12 -4.14 -19.73 0.91
CA PHE A 12 -3.42 -19.55 -0.34
C PHE A 12 -2.02 -20.16 -0.26
N ALA A 13 -1.30 -19.94 0.83
CA ALA A 13 0.04 -20.48 1.05
C ALA A 13 0.05 -22.01 1.02
N GLN A 14 -0.93 -22.67 1.65
CA GLN A 14 -1.07 -24.13 1.63
C GLN A 14 -1.40 -24.62 0.21
N THR A 15 -2.37 -24.01 -0.48
CA THR A 15 -2.74 -24.40 -1.85
C THR A 15 -1.56 -24.25 -2.80
N PHE A 16 -0.78 -23.18 -2.65
CA PHE A 16 0.43 -22.97 -3.44
C PHE A 16 1.51 -24.03 -3.14
N ALA A 17 1.71 -24.39 -1.87
CA ALA A 17 2.65 -25.45 -1.48
C ALA A 17 2.25 -26.81 -2.08
N ASP A 18 0.97 -27.17 -2.02
CA ASP A 18 0.44 -28.40 -2.61
C ASP A 18 0.60 -28.42 -4.13
N ALA A 19 0.37 -27.29 -4.79
CA ALA A 19 0.55 -27.16 -6.23
C ALA A 19 2.03 -27.31 -6.62
N ILE A 20 2.95 -26.66 -5.92
CA ILE A 20 4.39 -26.79 -6.16
C ILE A 20 4.85 -28.25 -5.97
N ALA A 21 4.46 -28.89 -4.89
CA ALA A 21 4.81 -30.29 -4.59
C ALA A 21 4.28 -31.29 -5.64
N ARG A 22 3.23 -30.94 -6.38
CA ARG A 22 2.66 -31.77 -7.45
C ARG A 22 3.52 -31.74 -8.71
N TYR A 23 4.13 -30.58 -9.04
CA TYR A 23 4.77 -30.35 -10.33
C TYR A 23 6.29 -30.31 -10.28
N PHE A 24 6.87 -30.09 -9.10
CA PHE A 24 8.31 -29.92 -8.93
C PHE A 24 8.84 -30.86 -7.82
N SER A 25 10.05 -31.38 -8.02
CA SER A 25 10.73 -32.05 -6.92
C SER A 25 11.20 -31.04 -5.87
N PRO A 26 11.26 -31.41 -4.60
CA PRO A 26 11.68 -30.51 -3.52
C PRO A 26 13.14 -30.01 -3.68
N ASP A 27 13.97 -30.71 -4.43
CA ASP A 27 15.34 -30.27 -4.76
C ASP A 27 15.36 -29.09 -5.74
N MET A 28 14.29 -28.91 -6.52
CA MET A 28 14.15 -27.80 -7.47
C MET A 28 13.44 -26.61 -6.83
N ILE A 29 12.23 -26.86 -6.29
CA ILE A 29 11.43 -25.82 -5.65
C ILE A 29 10.75 -26.42 -4.42
N CYS A 30 10.90 -25.78 -3.27
CA CYS A 30 10.14 -26.10 -2.07
C CYS A 30 9.51 -24.87 -1.46
N VAL A 31 8.37 -25.07 -0.79
CA VAL A 31 7.62 -24.00 -0.13
C VAL A 31 7.69 -24.20 1.37
N VAL A 32 8.08 -23.14 2.07
CA VAL A 32 8.16 -23.09 3.53
C VAL A 32 6.94 -22.35 4.07
N LEU A 33 6.19 -23.01 4.91
CA LEU A 33 5.04 -22.44 5.62
C LEU A 33 5.42 -22.18 7.09
N GLY A 34 4.78 -21.22 7.71
CA GLY A 34 4.96 -20.90 9.12
C GLY A 34 4.88 -19.41 9.40
N GLU A 35 4.88 -19.11 10.68
CA GLU A 35 4.73 -17.79 11.26
C GLU A 35 6.05 -16.99 11.23
N VAL A 36 6.07 -15.87 11.94
CA VAL A 36 7.20 -14.89 11.94
C VAL A 36 8.52 -15.53 12.37
N GLU A 37 8.51 -16.49 13.31
CA GLU A 37 9.72 -17.18 13.77
C GLU A 37 10.38 -17.98 12.64
N ILE A 38 9.55 -18.66 11.81
CA ILE A 38 10.03 -19.40 10.63
C ILE A 38 10.55 -18.43 9.57
N ALA A 39 9.89 -17.28 9.38
CA ALA A 39 10.38 -16.26 8.44
C ALA A 39 11.72 -15.66 8.88
N ALA A 40 11.93 -15.44 10.18
CA ALA A 40 13.20 -14.98 10.72
C ALA A 40 14.31 -16.01 10.49
N ALA A 41 14.08 -17.28 10.90
CA ALA A 41 15.04 -18.37 10.71
C ALA A 41 15.36 -18.62 9.21
N PHE A 42 14.35 -18.47 8.34
CA PHE A 42 14.55 -18.56 6.89
C PHE A 42 15.54 -17.51 6.38
N SER A 43 15.47 -16.30 6.89
CA SER A 43 16.35 -15.20 6.48
C SER A 43 17.83 -15.39 6.93
N GLU A 44 18.08 -16.30 7.88
CA GLU A 44 19.42 -16.64 8.39
C GLU A 44 20.10 -17.77 7.61
N LEU A 45 19.40 -18.40 6.66
CA LEU A 45 19.95 -19.50 5.88
C LEU A 45 21.02 -19.01 4.88
N PRO A 46 22.04 -19.83 4.58
CA PRO A 46 23.13 -19.47 3.67
C PRO A 46 22.71 -19.62 2.20
N PHE A 47 21.80 -18.75 1.74
CA PHE A 47 21.38 -18.69 0.34
C PHE A 47 22.45 -18.05 -0.56
N ASP A 48 22.45 -18.39 -1.84
CA ASP A 48 23.21 -17.67 -2.86
C ASP A 48 22.64 -16.28 -3.12
N HIS A 49 21.33 -16.11 -2.91
CA HIS A 49 20.60 -14.83 -3.04
C HIS A 49 19.29 -14.89 -2.28
N LEU A 50 18.90 -13.78 -1.64
CA LEU A 50 17.64 -13.65 -0.94
C LEU A 50 16.86 -12.46 -1.51
N LEU A 51 15.64 -12.72 -2.00
CA LEU A 51 14.69 -11.68 -2.38
C LEU A 51 13.64 -11.53 -1.27
N TYR A 52 13.40 -10.32 -0.86
CA TYR A 52 12.35 -9.99 0.11
C TYR A 52 11.45 -8.87 -0.41
N THR A 53 10.15 -9.06 -0.30
CA THR A 53 9.13 -8.03 -0.55
C THR A 53 8.34 -7.77 0.72
N GLY A 54 8.25 -6.51 1.15
CA GLY A 54 7.50 -6.12 2.35
C GLY A 54 7.90 -4.77 2.92
N SER A 55 7.66 -4.56 4.23
CA SER A 55 7.93 -3.28 4.84
C SER A 55 9.43 -2.98 4.99
N THR A 56 9.80 -1.70 4.91
CA THR A 56 11.19 -1.24 5.12
C THR A 56 11.75 -1.67 6.48
N ALA A 57 10.91 -1.68 7.52
CA ALA A 57 11.34 -2.09 8.86
C ALA A 57 11.73 -3.57 8.92
N VAL A 58 10.99 -4.44 8.24
CA VAL A 58 11.32 -5.86 8.15
C VAL A 58 12.46 -6.10 7.17
N GLY A 59 12.52 -5.39 6.04
CA GLY A 59 13.65 -5.47 5.10
C GLY A 59 15.01 -5.23 5.74
N LYS A 60 15.10 -4.27 6.66
CA LYS A 60 16.32 -4.03 7.45
C LYS A 60 16.70 -5.24 8.31
N LYS A 61 15.73 -5.94 8.90
CA LYS A 61 15.96 -7.15 9.69
C LYS A 61 16.44 -8.31 8.81
N VAL A 62 15.80 -8.49 7.64
CA VAL A 62 16.19 -9.50 6.64
C VAL A 62 17.62 -9.28 6.17
N MET A 63 17.98 -8.05 5.85
CA MET A 63 19.36 -7.71 5.45
C MET A 63 20.38 -8.01 6.56
N ALA A 64 20.04 -7.67 7.81
CA ALA A 64 20.88 -7.97 8.96
C ALA A 64 21.03 -9.48 9.22
N ALA A 65 19.97 -10.27 9.03
CA ALA A 65 19.98 -11.73 9.19
C ALA A 65 20.80 -12.42 8.11
N ALA A 66 20.80 -11.92 6.88
CA ALA A 66 21.56 -12.44 5.76
C ALA A 66 23.08 -12.13 5.84
N ALA A 67 23.45 -11.06 6.52
CA ALA A 67 24.82 -10.55 6.56
C ALA A 67 25.89 -11.53 7.10
N PRO A 68 25.65 -12.37 8.14
CA PRO A 68 26.63 -13.36 8.60
C PRO A 68 27.07 -14.36 7.54
N ASN A 69 26.20 -14.67 6.58
CA ASN A 69 26.47 -15.58 5.47
C ASN A 69 26.98 -14.85 4.21
N LEU A 70 27.11 -13.52 4.25
CA LEU A 70 27.39 -12.67 3.08
C LEU A 70 26.39 -12.89 1.93
N THR A 71 25.18 -13.32 2.25
CA THR A 71 24.12 -13.54 1.26
C THR A 71 23.68 -12.20 0.64
N PRO A 72 23.79 -12.02 -0.68
CA PRO A 72 23.25 -10.85 -1.37
C PRO A 72 21.74 -10.77 -1.21
N VAL A 73 21.19 -9.57 -0.98
CA VAL A 73 19.74 -9.37 -0.83
C VAL A 73 19.21 -8.39 -1.85
N THR A 74 18.03 -8.70 -2.42
CA THR A 74 17.19 -7.76 -3.14
C THR A 74 15.99 -7.42 -2.26
N LEU A 75 15.78 -6.14 -2.00
CA LEU A 75 14.72 -5.65 -1.13
C LEU A 75 13.71 -4.84 -1.95
N GLU A 76 12.51 -5.39 -2.11
CA GLU A 76 11.35 -4.72 -2.66
C GLU A 76 10.50 -4.20 -1.49
N LEU A 77 10.52 -2.88 -1.28
CA LEU A 77 10.00 -2.27 -0.06
C LEU A 77 8.82 -1.34 -0.34
N GLY A 78 8.31 -0.73 0.70
CA GLY A 78 7.20 0.21 0.61
C GLY A 78 7.58 1.55 -0.01
N GLY A 79 6.56 2.31 -0.35
CA GLY A 79 6.67 3.61 -0.98
C GLY A 79 5.69 4.64 -0.44
N LYS A 80 5.80 5.85 -0.97
CA LYS A 80 4.87 6.94 -0.76
C LYS A 80 4.73 7.77 -2.04
N SER A 81 4.37 7.09 -3.12
CA SER A 81 4.40 7.61 -4.49
C SER A 81 3.58 8.90 -4.62
N PRO A 82 4.17 9.97 -5.16
CA PRO A 82 3.45 11.19 -5.51
C PRO A 82 2.81 11.07 -6.89
N VAL A 83 1.63 11.66 -7.04
CA VAL A 83 0.97 11.92 -8.33
C VAL A 83 0.87 13.43 -8.48
N LEU A 84 1.45 13.97 -9.53
CA LEU A 84 1.42 15.41 -9.82
C LEU A 84 0.42 15.67 -10.95
N ILE A 85 -0.54 16.58 -10.72
CA ILE A 85 -1.56 16.97 -11.71
C ILE A 85 -1.46 18.48 -11.91
N PHE A 86 -0.99 18.89 -13.09
CA PHE A 86 -0.86 20.28 -13.49
C PHE A 86 -2.16 20.78 -14.15
N ASP A 87 -2.34 22.08 -14.26
CA ASP A 87 -3.57 22.72 -14.72
C ASP A 87 -3.86 22.53 -16.22
N ASP A 88 -2.89 22.07 -16.99
CA ASP A 88 -3.03 21.68 -18.39
C ASP A 88 -3.39 20.20 -18.59
N ALA A 89 -3.55 19.43 -17.49
CA ALA A 89 -3.89 18.02 -17.57
C ALA A 89 -5.35 17.80 -18.05
N ASP A 90 -5.55 16.75 -18.85
CA ASP A 90 -6.89 16.24 -19.15
C ASP A 90 -7.45 15.54 -17.92
N LEU A 91 -8.37 16.20 -17.20
CA LEU A 91 -8.94 15.69 -15.95
C LEU A 91 -9.82 14.46 -16.14
N ASP A 92 -10.41 14.26 -17.32
CA ASP A 92 -11.19 13.06 -17.65
C ASP A 92 -10.31 11.80 -17.72
N ILE A 93 -9.01 11.98 -17.92
CA ILE A 93 -7.99 10.90 -17.88
C ILE A 93 -7.27 10.89 -16.53
N ALA A 94 -6.82 12.03 -16.05
CA ALA A 94 -5.95 12.13 -14.88
C ALA A 94 -6.65 11.65 -13.60
N ILE A 95 -7.91 12.04 -13.37
CA ILE A 95 -8.65 11.68 -12.16
C ILE A 95 -8.94 10.18 -12.09
N PRO A 96 -9.48 9.49 -13.12
CA PRO A 96 -9.64 8.04 -13.06
C PRO A 96 -8.32 7.29 -12.90
N THR A 97 -7.25 7.73 -13.56
CA THR A 97 -5.92 7.11 -13.43
C THR A 97 -5.37 7.26 -12.01
N ALA A 98 -5.51 8.43 -11.40
CA ALA A 98 -5.11 8.65 -10.01
C ALA A 98 -5.95 7.84 -9.03
N ALA A 99 -7.25 7.66 -9.30
CA ALA A 99 -8.14 6.83 -8.49
C ALA A 99 -7.73 5.35 -8.55
N ASP A 100 -7.46 4.83 -9.75
CA ASP A 100 -6.97 3.46 -9.92
C ASP A 100 -5.63 3.23 -9.23
N ALA A 101 -4.73 4.21 -9.28
CA ALA A 101 -3.42 4.16 -8.64
C ALA A 101 -3.50 4.05 -7.11
N ILE A 102 -4.58 4.51 -6.48
CA ILE A 102 -4.74 4.43 -5.02
C ILE A 102 -5.78 3.41 -4.58
N PHE A 103 -6.92 3.29 -5.25
CA PHE A 103 -7.99 2.40 -4.80
C PHE A 103 -7.84 0.97 -5.33
N GLY A 104 -7.06 0.75 -6.38
CA GLY A 104 -6.69 -0.57 -6.86
C GLY A 104 -6.15 -1.45 -5.73
N ASN A 105 -6.63 -2.69 -5.62
CA ASN A 105 -6.30 -3.63 -4.53
C ASN A 105 -6.48 -3.03 -3.11
N ALA A 106 -7.44 -2.14 -2.93
CA ALA A 106 -7.68 -1.41 -1.67
C ALA A 106 -6.43 -0.64 -1.18
N GLY A 107 -5.63 -0.08 -2.08
CA GLY A 107 -4.42 0.66 -1.77
C GLY A 107 -3.26 -0.18 -1.24
N GLN A 108 -3.36 -1.51 -1.26
CA GLN A 108 -2.33 -2.43 -0.80
C GLN A 108 -1.33 -2.73 -1.91
N VAL A 109 -0.68 -1.69 -2.41
CA VAL A 109 0.28 -1.71 -3.51
C VAL A 109 1.46 -0.82 -3.16
N CYS A 110 2.69 -1.30 -3.30
CA CYS A 110 3.90 -0.55 -2.95
C CYS A 110 4.07 0.75 -3.75
N VAL A 111 3.58 0.77 -4.99
CA VAL A 111 3.59 1.95 -5.88
C VAL A 111 2.28 2.74 -5.86
N ALA A 112 1.39 2.50 -4.88
CA ALA A 112 0.10 3.20 -4.81
C ALA A 112 0.27 4.72 -4.76
N GLY A 113 -0.43 5.45 -5.64
CA GLY A 113 -0.41 6.91 -5.74
C GLY A 113 -1.13 7.59 -4.57
N SER A 114 -0.59 7.44 -3.37
CA SER A 114 -1.26 7.82 -2.13
C SER A 114 -1.12 9.30 -1.76
N ARG A 115 -0.24 10.04 -2.46
CA ARG A 115 -0.09 11.50 -2.33
C ARG A 115 -0.39 12.16 -3.68
N ILE A 116 -1.51 12.86 -3.75
CA ILE A 116 -1.86 13.63 -4.94
C ILE A 116 -1.56 15.11 -4.68
N TYR A 117 -0.76 15.70 -5.54
CA TYR A 117 -0.47 17.11 -5.58
C TYR A 117 -1.11 17.68 -6.83
N ALA A 118 -2.12 18.55 -6.67
CA ALA A 118 -2.84 19.18 -7.76
C ALA A 118 -2.53 20.68 -7.78
N GLN A 119 -2.33 21.23 -8.96
CA GLN A 119 -2.12 22.68 -9.10
C GLN A 119 -3.36 23.44 -8.62
N SER A 120 -3.18 24.59 -8.00
CA SER A 120 -4.22 25.31 -7.27
C SER A 120 -5.47 25.62 -8.11
N GLY A 121 -5.29 25.84 -9.42
CA GLY A 121 -6.41 26.12 -10.34
C GLY A 121 -7.38 24.94 -10.56
N ILE A 122 -6.95 23.72 -10.30
CA ILE A 122 -7.75 22.49 -10.56
C ILE A 122 -7.97 21.61 -9.32
N VAL A 123 -7.44 21.99 -8.17
CA VAL A 123 -7.45 21.13 -6.98
C VAL A 123 -8.89 20.77 -6.53
N ASP A 124 -9.83 21.70 -6.64
CA ASP A 124 -11.22 21.44 -6.25
C ASP A 124 -11.89 20.43 -7.20
N ASP A 125 -11.62 20.48 -8.50
CA ASP A 125 -12.11 19.52 -9.48
C ASP A 125 -11.50 18.13 -9.24
N VAL A 126 -10.21 18.05 -8.91
CA VAL A 126 -9.52 16.80 -8.56
C VAL A 126 -10.12 16.21 -7.28
N ILE A 127 -10.37 17.02 -6.24
CA ILE A 127 -11.01 16.57 -5.00
C ILE A 127 -12.42 16.03 -5.30
N ALA A 128 -13.23 16.78 -6.03
CA ALA A 128 -14.61 16.39 -6.36
C ALA A 128 -14.63 15.09 -7.19
N GLY A 129 -13.77 14.97 -8.21
CA GLY A 129 -13.71 13.81 -9.06
C GLY A 129 -13.24 12.54 -8.32
N LEU A 130 -12.20 12.63 -7.51
CA LEU A 130 -11.71 11.51 -6.69
C LEU A 130 -12.72 11.09 -5.63
N THR A 131 -13.42 12.06 -5.01
CA THR A 131 -14.49 11.78 -4.06
C THR A 131 -15.62 11.00 -4.71
N LYS A 132 -16.07 11.43 -5.88
CA LYS A 132 -17.11 10.74 -6.64
C LYS A 132 -16.72 9.29 -6.97
N ILE A 133 -15.48 9.06 -7.37
CA ILE A 133 -14.98 7.69 -7.65
C ILE A 133 -14.90 6.88 -6.36
N ALA A 134 -14.36 7.44 -5.28
CA ALA A 134 -14.29 6.78 -3.98
C ALA A 134 -15.67 6.32 -3.50
N GLU A 135 -16.68 7.18 -3.61
CA GLU A 135 -18.07 6.89 -3.22
C GLU A 135 -18.77 5.89 -4.15
N SER A 136 -18.31 5.73 -5.38
CA SER A 136 -18.87 4.77 -6.33
C SER A 136 -18.46 3.31 -6.05
N HIS A 137 -17.44 3.10 -5.20
CA HIS A 137 -16.99 1.75 -4.88
C HIS A 137 -17.99 1.01 -4.00
N THR A 138 -18.31 -0.21 -4.39
CA THR A 138 -19.00 -1.20 -3.56
C THR A 138 -17.96 -2.01 -2.80
N VAL A 139 -17.84 -1.74 -1.49
CA VAL A 139 -16.90 -2.44 -0.61
C VAL A 139 -17.50 -3.78 -0.19
N GLY A 140 -16.81 -4.88 -0.47
CA GLY A 140 -17.34 -6.21 -0.18
C GLY A 140 -16.38 -7.36 -0.44
N ALA A 141 -16.90 -8.59 -0.33
CA ALA A 141 -16.12 -9.80 -0.53
C ALA A 141 -15.64 -9.94 -1.98
N GLY A 142 -14.38 -10.36 -2.18
CA GLY A 142 -13.80 -10.47 -3.51
C GLY A 142 -14.44 -11.52 -4.44
N LEU A 143 -15.28 -12.42 -3.91
CA LEU A 143 -16.06 -13.37 -4.70
C LEU A 143 -17.47 -12.85 -5.06
N ASP A 144 -17.88 -11.73 -4.50
CA ASP A 144 -19.13 -11.06 -4.88
C ASP A 144 -18.90 -10.25 -6.15
N PRO A 145 -19.60 -10.56 -7.27
CA PRO A 145 -19.42 -9.85 -8.52
C PRO A 145 -19.84 -8.38 -8.48
N GLN A 146 -20.54 -7.95 -7.46
CA GLN A 146 -20.90 -6.55 -7.25
C GLN A 146 -19.83 -5.76 -6.50
N SER A 147 -18.90 -6.45 -5.83
CA SER A 147 -17.82 -5.79 -5.10
C SER A 147 -16.78 -5.23 -6.05
N THR A 148 -16.45 -3.95 -5.90
CA THR A 148 -15.38 -3.28 -6.65
C THR A 148 -14.16 -2.95 -5.79
N LEU A 149 -14.30 -3.07 -4.46
CA LEU A 149 -13.19 -2.91 -3.51
C LEU A 149 -13.22 -4.03 -2.47
N GLY A 150 -12.15 -4.78 -2.40
CA GLY A 150 -11.98 -5.89 -1.47
C GLY A 150 -11.53 -5.49 -0.06
N PRO A 151 -11.33 -6.48 0.84
CA PRO A 151 -10.87 -6.23 2.20
C PRO A 151 -9.37 -5.92 2.26
N LEU A 152 -8.94 -5.35 3.38
CA LEU A 152 -7.55 -5.35 3.79
C LEU A 152 -7.14 -6.75 4.26
N ILE A 153 -5.82 -7.00 4.33
CA ILE A 153 -5.27 -8.34 4.58
C ILE A 153 -5.57 -8.87 5.99
N SER A 154 -5.73 -8.01 6.98
CA SER A 154 -5.98 -8.42 8.37
C SER A 154 -6.68 -7.34 9.18
N SER A 155 -7.25 -7.74 10.34
CA SER A 155 -7.83 -6.80 11.31
C SER A 155 -6.79 -5.83 11.86
N GLY A 156 -5.59 -6.33 12.16
CA GLY A 156 -4.50 -5.48 12.67
C GLY A 156 -4.10 -4.42 11.67
N HIS A 157 -4.00 -4.80 10.38
CA HIS A 157 -3.69 -3.84 9.33
C HIS A 157 -4.81 -2.81 9.13
N ARG A 158 -6.08 -3.24 9.08
CA ARG A 158 -7.23 -2.34 9.01
C ARG A 158 -7.23 -1.32 10.16
N ASN A 159 -6.97 -1.78 11.37
CA ASN A 159 -6.91 -0.90 12.53
C ASN A 159 -5.76 0.11 12.42
N SER A 160 -4.58 -0.31 11.94
CA SER A 160 -3.44 0.58 11.69
C SER A 160 -3.78 1.66 10.65
N VAL A 161 -4.48 1.29 9.55
CA VAL A 161 -4.98 2.26 8.56
C VAL A 161 -5.91 3.27 9.23
N HIS A 162 -6.87 2.79 10.03
CA HIS A 162 -7.81 3.65 10.73
C HIS A 162 -7.13 4.60 11.72
N GLU A 163 -6.19 4.10 12.51
CA GLU A 163 -5.41 4.91 13.46
C GLU A 163 -4.67 6.05 12.76
N LYS A 164 -4.05 5.79 11.60
CA LYS A 164 -3.36 6.82 10.81
C LYS A 164 -4.32 7.89 10.29
N VAL A 165 -5.54 7.52 9.89
CA VAL A 165 -6.58 8.49 9.49
C VAL A 165 -7.03 9.32 10.69
N VAL A 166 -7.28 8.69 11.84
CA VAL A 166 -7.65 9.40 13.08
C VAL A 166 -6.54 10.38 13.51
N GLN A 167 -5.28 9.96 13.45
CA GLN A 167 -4.14 10.84 13.73
C GLN A 167 -4.07 12.02 12.76
N ALA A 168 -4.34 11.78 11.48
CA ALA A 168 -4.36 12.84 10.48
C ALA A 168 -5.44 13.89 10.79
N VAL A 169 -6.64 13.45 11.15
CA VAL A 169 -7.74 14.34 11.56
C VAL A 169 -7.36 15.12 12.83
N GLY A 170 -6.77 14.45 13.82
CA GLY A 170 -6.23 15.11 15.02
C GLY A 170 -5.14 16.15 14.71
N GLY A 171 -4.41 15.98 13.63
CA GLY A 171 -3.40 16.91 13.09
C GLY A 171 -3.97 17.99 12.15
N GLY A 172 -5.29 18.08 12.00
CA GLY A 172 -5.96 19.13 11.22
C GLY A 172 -6.37 18.72 9.80
N ALA A 173 -6.13 17.46 9.38
CA ALA A 173 -6.62 16.97 8.10
C ALA A 173 -8.16 16.94 8.08
N GLN A 174 -8.73 17.18 6.91
CA GLN A 174 -10.17 17.10 6.67
C GLN A 174 -10.48 15.81 5.89
N VAL A 175 -11.40 15.00 6.40
CA VAL A 175 -11.97 13.88 5.66
C VAL A 175 -13.06 14.42 4.74
N ILE A 176 -12.92 14.20 3.45
CA ILE A 176 -13.93 14.56 2.45
C ILE A 176 -14.93 13.41 2.30
N THR A 177 -14.43 12.17 2.20
CA THR A 177 -15.25 10.95 2.19
C THR A 177 -14.49 9.79 2.82
N GLY A 178 -15.20 8.74 3.24
CA GLY A 178 -14.63 7.56 3.88
C GLY A 178 -14.19 7.78 5.32
N GLY A 179 -12.98 7.38 5.66
CA GLY A 179 -12.36 7.58 6.98
C GLY A 179 -12.85 6.64 8.07
N HIS A 180 -13.56 5.56 7.72
CA HIS A 180 -14.15 4.65 8.70
C HIS A 180 -14.04 3.19 8.30
N VAL A 181 -14.09 2.33 9.31
CA VAL A 181 -14.23 0.88 9.15
C VAL A 181 -15.63 0.57 8.61
N VAL A 182 -15.72 -0.29 7.61
CA VAL A 182 -17.01 -0.79 7.13
C VAL A 182 -17.40 -2.03 7.92
N ASP A 183 -18.63 -2.07 8.41
CA ASP A 183 -19.16 -3.18 9.19
C ASP A 183 -19.34 -4.46 8.36
N GLY A 184 -19.24 -5.61 9.02
CA GLY A 184 -19.44 -6.92 8.39
C GLY A 184 -18.34 -7.92 8.70
N LYS A 185 -18.47 -9.10 8.07
CA LYS A 185 -17.46 -10.17 8.17
C LYS A 185 -16.35 -9.90 7.16
N GLY A 186 -15.27 -9.30 7.60
CA GLY A 186 -14.10 -8.99 6.79
C GLY A 186 -13.35 -7.78 7.35
N TYR A 187 -12.23 -7.45 6.71
CA TYR A 187 -11.35 -6.36 7.16
C TYR A 187 -11.52 -5.14 6.26
N PHE A 188 -12.78 -4.72 6.09
CA PHE A 188 -13.16 -3.67 5.15
C PHE A 188 -12.88 -2.27 5.69
N TYR A 189 -12.44 -1.40 4.81
CA TYR A 189 -12.21 0.01 5.08
C TYR A 189 -12.74 0.86 3.91
N ALA A 190 -13.43 1.94 4.21
CA ALA A 190 -14.01 2.80 3.18
C ALA A 190 -12.91 3.54 2.40
N PRO A 191 -13.02 3.64 1.06
CA PRO A 191 -12.17 4.51 0.27
C PRO A 191 -12.19 5.92 0.84
N THR A 192 -11.00 6.48 1.09
CA THR A 192 -10.86 7.67 1.91
C THR A 192 -10.10 8.76 1.17
N VAL A 193 -10.68 9.95 1.12
CA VAL A 193 -10.05 11.16 0.57
C VAL A 193 -9.83 12.16 1.70
N LEU A 194 -8.56 12.55 1.90
CA LEU A 194 -8.13 13.52 2.90
C LEU A 194 -7.59 14.78 2.21
N THR A 195 -7.92 15.93 2.80
CA THR A 195 -7.40 17.24 2.38
C THR A 195 -6.90 18.04 3.58
N LYS A 196 -6.38 19.24 3.36
CA LYS A 196 -5.82 20.12 4.41
C LYS A 196 -4.76 19.42 5.26
N THR A 197 -4.03 18.50 4.64
CA THR A 197 -2.94 17.79 5.30
C THR A 197 -1.66 18.65 5.28
N GLN A 198 -1.01 18.76 6.44
CA GLN A 198 0.34 19.32 6.51
C GLN A 198 1.35 18.28 6.04
N GLN A 199 2.40 18.72 5.37
CA GLN A 199 3.42 17.86 4.76
C GLN A 199 4.13 16.94 5.79
N ASN A 200 4.27 17.38 7.02
CA ASN A 200 4.91 16.63 8.12
C ASN A 200 4.01 15.60 8.82
N LEU A 201 2.74 15.49 8.45
CA LEU A 201 1.85 14.51 9.07
C LEU A 201 2.24 13.07 8.68
N PRO A 202 2.13 12.09 9.60
CA PRO A 202 2.40 10.68 9.29
C PRO A 202 1.60 10.15 8.09
N VAL A 203 0.37 10.61 7.89
CA VAL A 203 -0.45 10.22 6.73
C VAL A 203 0.15 10.65 5.40
N VAL A 204 0.99 11.70 5.38
CA VAL A 204 1.72 12.17 4.20
C VAL A 204 3.09 11.51 4.09
N GLN A 205 3.77 11.32 5.24
CA GLN A 205 5.17 10.88 5.31
C GLN A 205 5.36 9.36 5.38
N GLU A 206 4.32 8.60 5.79
CA GLU A 206 4.42 7.16 5.98
C GLU A 206 3.54 6.40 5.00
N GLU A 207 3.98 5.22 4.62
CA GLU A 207 3.15 4.27 3.87
C GLU A 207 1.92 3.87 4.70
N ILE A 208 0.72 3.97 4.11
CA ILE A 208 -0.54 3.56 4.74
C ILE A 208 -0.88 2.12 4.37
N PHE A 209 -0.65 1.75 3.10
CA PHE A 209 -0.97 0.45 2.52
C PHE A 209 -2.46 0.12 2.63
N GLY A 210 -3.29 1.13 2.34
CA GLY A 210 -4.76 1.08 2.44
C GLY A 210 -5.41 2.09 1.50
N PRO A 211 -6.74 2.08 1.34
CA PRO A 211 -7.46 2.90 0.38
C PRO A 211 -7.62 4.35 0.86
N VAL A 212 -6.49 5.00 1.13
CA VAL A 212 -6.43 6.36 1.70
C VAL A 212 -5.52 7.23 0.85
N VAL A 213 -6.06 8.30 0.31
CA VAL A 213 -5.32 9.31 -0.47
C VAL A 213 -5.34 10.65 0.25
N VAL A 214 -4.22 11.36 0.19
CA VAL A 214 -4.11 12.76 0.59
C VAL A 214 -3.99 13.64 -0.64
N ILE A 215 -4.75 14.74 -0.69
CA ILE A 215 -4.71 15.71 -1.77
C ILE A 215 -4.24 17.05 -1.20
N THR A 216 -3.19 17.58 -1.79
CA THR A 216 -2.58 18.86 -1.41
C THR A 216 -2.42 19.74 -2.66
N SER A 217 -2.73 21.03 -2.55
CA SER A 217 -2.49 21.96 -3.64
C SER A 217 -1.04 22.44 -3.68
N PHE A 218 -0.57 22.79 -4.89
CA PHE A 218 0.68 23.51 -5.11
C PHE A 218 0.46 24.68 -6.06
N GLU A 219 1.31 25.71 -5.98
CA GLU A 219 1.22 26.90 -6.82
C GLU A 219 2.21 26.85 -7.99
N THR A 220 3.42 26.38 -7.74
CA THR A 220 4.52 26.39 -8.72
C THR A 220 5.12 25.01 -8.93
N ASP A 221 5.74 24.78 -10.10
CA ASP A 221 6.48 23.54 -10.39
C ASP A 221 7.51 23.22 -9.30
N LYS A 222 8.11 24.26 -8.71
CA LYS A 222 9.07 24.11 -7.61
C LYS A 222 8.40 23.54 -6.35
N ASP A 223 7.19 23.99 -6.04
CA ASP A 223 6.43 23.44 -4.91
C ASP A 223 6.08 21.97 -5.16
N ALA A 224 5.61 21.64 -6.37
CA ALA A 224 5.30 20.26 -6.76
C ALA A 224 6.51 19.35 -6.57
N LEU A 225 7.68 19.77 -7.07
CA LEU A 225 8.93 19.01 -6.95
C LEU A 225 9.37 18.88 -5.47
N ASN A 226 9.27 19.95 -4.70
CA ASN A 226 9.64 19.94 -3.29
C ASN A 226 8.74 18.95 -2.51
N PHE A 227 7.42 19.02 -2.70
CA PHE A 227 6.47 18.13 -2.01
C PHE A 227 6.64 16.68 -2.45
N ALA A 228 6.84 16.43 -3.74
CA ALA A 228 7.05 15.08 -4.25
C ALA A 228 8.28 14.41 -3.63
N ASN A 229 9.39 15.17 -3.53
CA ASN A 229 10.68 14.67 -3.03
C ASN A 229 10.81 14.71 -1.50
N ASP A 230 9.89 15.37 -0.77
CA ASP A 230 9.88 15.40 0.68
C ASP A 230 9.36 14.08 1.25
N SER A 231 10.16 13.03 1.09
CA SER A 231 9.87 11.67 1.53
C SER A 231 11.16 10.89 1.72
N LYS A 232 11.16 9.96 2.67
CA LYS A 232 12.27 9.01 2.90
C LYS A 232 12.26 7.82 1.93
N TYR A 233 11.23 7.70 1.11
CA TYR A 233 11.07 6.60 0.16
C TYR A 233 11.62 6.98 -1.21
N GLY A 234 12.07 5.97 -1.93
CA GLY A 234 12.48 6.09 -3.34
C GLY A 234 11.41 5.56 -4.30
N LEU A 235 10.36 4.95 -3.74
CA LEU A 235 9.24 4.37 -4.48
C LEU A 235 7.95 5.14 -4.20
#